data_18920a83ca08e2b564eccb416dbf9008
#
_entry.id   18920a83ca08e2b564eccb416dbf9008
#
_cell.length_a   1.000
_cell.length_b   1.000
_cell.length_c   1.000
_cell.angle_alpha   90.00
_cell.angle_beta   90.00
_cell.angle_gamma   90.00
#
_symmetry.space_group_name_H-M   'P 1'
#
loop_
_entity.id
_entity.type
_entity.pdbx_description
1 polymer ?
#
loop_
_entity_poly.entity_id
_entity_poly.type
_entity_poly.pdbx_seq_one_letter_code
_entity_poly.pdbx_strand_id
1 'polypeptide(L)'
;FPKVKNDFEIQKNKIQLYSRQVFITDEVKDVVPDFLMLLHGVLDSPDIPLNVSRSYLQSDASVKKISQHITKKVADKLSELYKKDRKDFEKKWDDINIFVKYGIISDEKFYDRAKDFALLKNVDGEFYTLDEYREKVKATQTDKDQNLVYVYASDAGKQDSFIQAAKNKLYDVLLLDGVL
;
A
#
# COMPACT_ATOMS: atom_id res chain seq x y z
N PHE A 1 8.90 7.97 -0.86
CA PHE A 1 8.91 6.68 -0.16
C PHE A 1 10.33 6.13 -0.19
N PRO A 2 10.90 5.69 0.94
CA PRO A 2 12.21 5.06 0.97
C PRO A 2 12.15 3.69 0.28
N LYS A 3 13.23 3.33 -0.44
CA LYS A 3 13.41 1.97 -0.93
C LYS A 3 13.72 1.07 0.26
N VAL A 4 12.83 0.16 0.58
CA VAL A 4 13.05 -0.82 1.65
C VAL A 4 14.00 -1.89 1.10
N LYS A 5 15.30 -1.75 1.39
CA LYS A 5 16.32 -2.71 0.96
C LYS A 5 16.56 -3.84 1.95
N ASN A 6 16.32 -3.62 3.24
CA ASN A 6 16.49 -4.61 4.31
C ASN A 6 15.62 -4.26 5.51
N ASP A 7 15.12 -5.27 6.23
CA ASP A 7 14.30 -5.11 7.44
C ASP A 7 14.98 -4.29 8.56
N PHE A 8 16.32 -4.20 8.56
CA PHE A 8 17.10 -3.40 9.52
C PHE A 8 17.10 -1.89 9.25
N GLU A 9 16.81 -1.43 8.03
CA GLU A 9 16.73 0.01 7.71
C GLU A 9 15.40 0.63 8.14
N ILE A 10 14.38 -0.19 8.35
CA ILE A 10 13.03 0.23 8.78
C ILE A 10 13.07 0.95 10.12
N GLN A 11 14.02 0.61 11.00
CA GLN A 11 14.10 1.20 12.35
C GLN A 11 14.79 2.57 12.43
N LYS A 12 15.49 3.01 11.38
CA LYS A 12 16.28 4.26 11.43
C LYS A 12 15.50 5.52 11.05
N ASN A 13 14.44 5.38 10.27
CA ASN A 13 13.67 6.51 9.79
C ASN A 13 12.36 6.59 10.56
N LYS A 14 12.24 7.60 11.41
CA LYS A 14 11.06 7.80 12.24
C LYS A 14 10.31 9.06 11.82
N ILE A 15 9.01 9.04 12.02
CA ILE A 15 8.18 10.23 11.96
C ILE A 15 8.31 10.94 13.31
N GLN A 16 8.69 12.20 13.29
CA GLN A 16 8.79 13.03 14.49
C GLN A 16 7.50 13.82 14.68
N LEU A 17 6.93 13.75 15.88
CA LEU A 17 5.73 14.48 16.24
C LEU A 17 6.11 15.77 16.98
N TYR A 18 5.53 16.85 16.52
CA TYR A 18 5.61 18.18 17.12
C TYR A 18 4.22 18.70 17.46
N SER A 19 4.13 19.55 18.46
CA SER A 19 2.97 20.38 18.75
C SER A 19 3.41 21.82 18.86
N ARG A 20 2.86 22.69 17.98
CA ARG A 20 3.24 24.11 17.91
C ARG A 20 4.75 24.32 17.82
N GLN A 21 5.41 23.53 16.96
CA GLN A 21 6.85 23.52 16.72
C GLN A 21 7.70 23.01 17.92
N VAL A 22 7.08 22.45 18.95
CA VAL A 22 7.77 21.82 20.08
C VAL A 22 7.79 20.33 19.86
N PHE A 23 8.97 19.71 19.92
CA PHE A 23 9.13 18.25 19.81
C PHE A 23 8.41 17.53 20.95
N ILE A 24 7.61 16.53 20.60
CA ILE A 24 6.87 15.68 21.56
C ILE A 24 7.50 14.30 21.65
N THR A 25 7.56 13.58 20.52
CA THR A 25 8.05 12.21 20.48
C THR A 25 8.38 11.77 19.05
N ASP A 26 9.19 10.75 18.91
CA ASP A 26 9.39 9.99 17.67
C ASP A 26 8.68 8.62 17.69
N GLU A 27 7.95 8.33 18.78
CA GLU A 27 7.09 7.16 18.90
C GLU A 27 5.63 7.53 18.60
N VAL A 28 5.29 7.57 17.31
CA VAL A 28 3.98 8.03 16.79
C VAL A 28 3.01 6.88 16.49
N LYS A 29 3.22 5.71 17.11
CA LYS A 29 2.52 4.47 16.78
C LYS A 29 0.99 4.59 16.73
N ASP A 30 0.38 5.39 17.55
CA ASP A 30 -1.07 5.51 17.60
C ASP A 30 -1.60 6.76 16.85
N VAL A 31 -0.68 7.63 16.44
CA VAL A 31 -1.00 8.87 15.69
C VAL A 31 -0.96 8.64 14.19
N VAL A 32 0.00 7.83 13.75
CA VAL A 32 0.18 7.47 12.34
C VAL A 32 -0.26 6.03 12.13
N PRO A 33 -1.06 5.72 11.11
CA PRO A 33 -1.44 4.36 10.77
C PRO A 33 -0.22 3.43 10.61
N ASP A 34 -0.32 2.19 11.05
CA ASP A 34 0.79 1.22 11.06
C ASP A 34 1.43 1.03 9.69
N PHE A 35 0.64 1.00 8.62
CA PHE A 35 1.15 0.85 7.26
C PHE A 35 1.97 2.06 6.76
N LEU A 36 1.88 3.21 7.44
CA LEU A 36 2.67 4.41 7.17
C LEU A 36 3.89 4.57 8.09
N MET A 37 4.08 3.68 9.06
CA MET A 37 5.20 3.74 10.01
C MET A 37 6.59 3.58 9.37
N LEU A 38 6.62 3.08 8.13
CA LEU A 38 7.86 2.99 7.34
C LEU A 38 8.24 4.32 6.68
N LEU A 39 7.38 5.32 6.74
CA LEU A 39 7.70 6.66 6.26
C LEU A 39 8.55 7.40 7.29
N HIS A 40 9.27 8.40 6.82
CA HIS A 40 9.98 9.34 7.66
C HIS A 40 9.52 10.77 7.37
N GLY A 41 9.60 11.63 8.36
CA GLY A 41 9.16 13.01 8.21
C GLY A 41 8.83 13.66 9.53
N VAL A 42 8.10 14.75 9.44
CA VAL A 42 7.66 15.56 10.57
C VAL A 42 6.15 15.74 10.51
N LEU A 43 5.49 15.56 11.63
CA LEU A 43 4.08 15.88 11.84
C LEU A 43 4.00 16.96 12.91
N ASP A 44 3.45 18.12 12.59
CA ASP A 44 3.15 19.17 13.57
C ASP A 44 1.64 19.35 13.68
N SER A 45 1.09 19.21 14.87
CA SER A 45 -0.33 19.39 15.12
C SER A 45 -0.56 20.19 16.40
N PRO A 46 -1.22 21.36 16.32
CA PRO A 46 -1.54 22.16 17.49
C PRO A 46 -2.60 21.53 18.41
N ASP A 47 -3.32 20.51 17.90
CA ASP A 47 -4.39 19.82 18.62
C ASP A 47 -3.87 18.73 19.56
N ILE A 48 -2.57 18.42 19.47
CA ILE A 48 -1.93 17.47 20.38
C ILE A 48 -1.37 18.23 21.57
N PRO A 49 -1.79 17.88 22.82
CA PRO A 49 -1.26 18.53 24.02
C PRO A 49 0.24 18.31 24.20
N LEU A 50 0.95 19.29 24.79
CA LEU A 50 2.39 19.21 25.03
C LEU A 50 2.78 18.17 26.11
N ASN A 51 1.86 17.82 27.00
CA ASN A 51 2.08 16.87 28.11
C ASN A 51 1.31 15.57 27.83
N VAL A 52 1.75 14.81 26.83
CA VAL A 52 1.09 13.54 26.50
C VAL A 52 1.89 12.34 26.98
N SER A 53 1.22 11.47 27.74
CA SER A 53 1.68 10.11 27.97
C SER A 53 1.27 9.21 26.78
N ARG A 54 1.96 8.10 26.60
CA ARG A 54 1.65 7.10 25.55
C ARG A 54 0.19 6.60 25.66
N SER A 55 -0.31 6.38 26.87
CA SER A 55 -1.69 5.97 27.13
C SER A 55 -2.72 7.04 26.74
N TYR A 56 -2.37 8.31 26.80
CA TYR A 56 -3.22 9.40 26.35
C TYR A 56 -3.39 9.40 24.83
N LEU A 57 -2.29 9.24 24.09
CA LEU A 57 -2.33 9.21 22.62
C LEU A 57 -3.23 8.08 22.09
N GLN A 58 -3.28 6.93 22.80
CA GLN A 58 -4.09 5.77 22.40
C GLN A 58 -5.60 5.98 22.57
N SER A 59 -6.02 6.76 23.55
CA SER A 59 -7.43 6.94 23.92
C SER A 59 -8.09 8.20 23.37
N ASP A 60 -7.30 9.16 22.89
CA ASP A 60 -7.79 10.48 22.50
C ASP A 60 -8.51 10.47 21.14
N ALA A 61 -9.74 11.02 21.12
CA ALA A 61 -10.53 11.12 19.90
C ALA A 61 -9.90 12.04 18.84
N SER A 62 -9.11 13.02 19.25
CA SER A 62 -8.41 13.95 18.35
C SER A 62 -7.28 13.23 17.62
N VAL A 63 -6.55 12.35 18.31
CA VAL A 63 -5.50 11.50 17.73
C VAL A 63 -6.08 10.60 16.64
N LYS A 64 -7.23 9.96 16.90
CA LYS A 64 -7.93 9.13 15.90
C LYS A 64 -8.34 9.95 14.67
N LYS A 65 -8.81 11.17 14.86
CA LYS A 65 -9.15 12.08 13.74
C LYS A 65 -7.91 12.45 12.92
N ILE A 66 -6.78 12.72 13.58
CA ILE A 66 -5.51 13.01 12.93
C ILE A 66 -5.06 11.81 12.10
N SER A 67 -5.08 10.60 12.65
CA SER A 67 -4.74 9.36 11.96
C SER A 67 -5.60 9.16 10.70
N GLN A 68 -6.91 9.32 10.81
CA GLN A 68 -7.83 9.23 9.67
C GLN A 68 -7.57 10.33 8.62
N HIS A 69 -7.21 11.54 9.05
CA HIS A 69 -6.85 12.62 8.14
C HIS A 69 -5.57 12.31 7.37
N ILE A 70 -4.56 11.75 8.05
CA ILE A 70 -3.31 11.31 7.42
C ILE A 70 -3.59 10.23 6.38
N THR A 71 -4.34 9.17 6.76
CA THR A 71 -4.77 8.10 5.85
C THR A 71 -5.40 8.67 4.58
N LYS A 72 -6.37 9.57 4.77
CA LYS A 72 -7.06 10.23 3.66
C LYS A 72 -6.08 10.99 2.77
N LYS A 73 -5.23 11.86 3.34
CA LYS A 73 -4.31 12.70 2.58
C LYS A 73 -3.27 11.87 1.80
N VAL A 74 -2.79 10.78 2.38
CA VAL A 74 -1.86 9.88 1.68
C VAL A 74 -2.57 9.20 0.51
N ALA A 75 -3.78 8.66 0.70
CA ALA A 75 -4.55 8.04 -0.36
C ALA A 75 -4.89 9.04 -1.48
N ASP A 76 -5.34 10.25 -1.12
CA ASP A 76 -5.66 11.31 -2.08
C ASP A 76 -4.41 11.69 -2.90
N LYS A 77 -3.22 11.76 -2.25
CA LYS A 77 -1.98 12.08 -2.95
C LYS A 77 -1.50 10.97 -3.88
N LEU A 78 -1.64 9.72 -3.48
CA LEU A 78 -1.33 8.57 -4.35
C LEU A 78 -2.26 8.52 -5.56
N SER A 79 -3.56 8.75 -5.35
CA SER A 79 -4.55 8.85 -6.43
C SER A 79 -4.25 10.00 -7.40
N GLU A 80 -3.86 11.16 -6.88
CA GLU A 80 -3.42 12.30 -7.70
C GLU A 80 -2.21 11.94 -8.58
N LEU A 81 -1.19 11.31 -7.98
CA LEU A 81 0.01 10.89 -8.71
C LEU A 81 -0.31 9.88 -9.81
N TYR A 82 -1.16 8.90 -9.51
CA TYR A 82 -1.65 7.92 -10.49
C TYR A 82 -2.37 8.59 -11.68
N LYS A 83 -3.29 9.50 -11.38
CA LYS A 83 -4.08 10.21 -12.40
C LYS A 83 -3.25 11.18 -13.24
N LYS A 84 -2.22 11.80 -12.63
CA LYS A 84 -1.37 12.78 -13.29
C LYS A 84 -0.45 12.14 -14.33
N ASP A 85 0.20 11.04 -13.97
CA ASP A 85 1.09 10.30 -14.85
C ASP A 85 1.17 8.83 -14.41
N ARG A 86 0.31 8.01 -15.04
CA ARG A 86 0.24 6.59 -14.76
C ARG A 86 1.57 5.87 -14.99
N LYS A 87 2.29 6.19 -16.05
CA LYS A 87 3.56 5.53 -16.38
C LYS A 87 4.65 5.84 -15.35
N ASP A 88 4.70 7.06 -14.85
CA ASP A 88 5.60 7.44 -13.77
C ASP A 88 5.21 6.77 -12.45
N PHE A 89 3.90 6.60 -12.19
CA PHE A 89 3.40 5.88 -11.03
C PHE A 89 3.75 4.38 -11.10
N GLU A 90 3.61 3.74 -12.25
CA GLU A 90 3.99 2.34 -12.48
C GLU A 90 5.49 2.09 -12.21
N LYS A 91 6.37 3.00 -12.63
CA LYS A 91 7.82 2.93 -12.33
C LYS A 91 8.14 2.98 -10.84
N LYS A 92 7.30 3.66 -10.06
CA LYS A 92 7.45 3.80 -8.61
C LYS A 92 6.72 2.71 -7.84
N TRP A 93 5.91 1.90 -8.53
CA TRP A 93 5.04 0.92 -7.88
C TRP A 93 5.82 -0.10 -7.07
N ASP A 94 6.93 -0.60 -7.59
CA ASP A 94 7.77 -1.58 -6.87
C ASP A 94 8.32 -1.02 -5.54
N ASP A 95 8.48 0.32 -5.42
CA ASP A 95 8.93 0.99 -4.19
C ASP A 95 7.77 1.28 -3.20
N ILE A 96 6.53 1.37 -3.66
CA ILE A 96 5.38 1.78 -2.85
C ILE A 96 4.32 0.70 -2.63
N ASN A 97 4.35 -0.38 -3.40
CA ASN A 97 3.30 -1.41 -3.36
C ASN A 97 3.12 -2.04 -1.97
N ILE A 98 4.21 -2.27 -1.23
CA ILE A 98 4.16 -2.87 0.10
C ILE A 98 3.33 -2.01 1.08
N PHE A 99 3.47 -0.68 1.02
CA PHE A 99 2.68 0.24 1.86
C PHE A 99 1.21 0.23 1.45
N VAL A 100 0.95 0.27 0.14
CA VAL A 100 -0.42 0.28 -0.38
C VAL A 100 -1.11 -1.04 -0.07
N LYS A 101 -0.47 -2.17 -0.30
CA LYS A 101 -1.00 -3.50 0.01
C LYS A 101 -1.29 -3.66 1.50
N TYR A 102 -0.32 -3.30 2.36
CA TYR A 102 -0.53 -3.37 3.81
C TYR A 102 -1.66 -2.44 4.26
N GLY A 103 -1.73 -1.23 3.72
CA GLY A 103 -2.83 -0.31 4.00
C GLY A 103 -4.20 -0.85 3.58
N ILE A 104 -4.30 -1.50 2.42
CA ILE A 104 -5.52 -2.14 1.93
C ILE A 104 -6.02 -3.23 2.89
N ILE A 105 -5.11 -4.00 3.48
CA ILE A 105 -5.47 -5.10 4.39
C ILE A 105 -5.82 -4.58 5.78
N SER A 106 -5.12 -3.53 6.26
CA SER A 106 -5.22 -3.07 7.63
C SER A 106 -6.26 -1.97 7.87
N ASP A 107 -6.72 -1.26 6.82
CA ASP A 107 -7.63 -0.12 6.91
C ASP A 107 -8.66 -0.13 5.78
N GLU A 108 -9.91 -0.45 6.10
CA GLU A 108 -11.02 -0.52 5.14
C GLU A 108 -11.27 0.83 4.43
N LYS A 109 -11.11 1.95 5.14
CA LYS A 109 -11.27 3.29 4.54
C LYS A 109 -10.14 3.61 3.57
N PHE A 110 -8.94 3.08 3.83
CA PHE A 110 -7.85 3.18 2.88
C PHE A 110 -8.10 2.29 1.67
N TYR A 111 -8.59 1.05 1.85
CA TYR A 111 -9.00 0.17 0.76
C TYR A 111 -9.97 0.85 -0.21
N ASP A 112 -11.04 1.43 0.31
CA ASP A 112 -12.05 2.12 -0.50
C ASP A 112 -11.48 3.23 -1.40
N ARG A 113 -10.37 3.84 -0.98
CA ARG A 113 -9.66 4.87 -1.74
C ARG A 113 -8.58 4.31 -2.64
N ALA A 114 -7.93 3.25 -2.21
CA ALA A 114 -6.77 2.68 -2.89
C ALA A 114 -7.15 1.75 -4.05
N LYS A 115 -8.33 1.14 -4.04
CA LYS A 115 -8.78 0.20 -5.07
C LYS A 115 -8.72 0.76 -6.50
N ASP A 116 -8.87 2.08 -6.66
CA ASP A 116 -8.88 2.74 -7.97
C ASP A 116 -7.46 2.99 -8.54
N PHE A 117 -6.42 2.94 -7.70
CA PHE A 117 -5.03 3.19 -8.11
C PHE A 117 -4.05 2.08 -7.70
N ALA A 118 -4.47 1.13 -6.86
CA ALA A 118 -3.64 -0.01 -6.52
C ALA A 118 -3.42 -0.89 -7.75
N LEU A 119 -2.17 -1.24 -8.00
CA LEU A 119 -1.79 -1.97 -9.20
C LEU A 119 -1.47 -3.44 -8.89
N LEU A 120 -1.90 -4.29 -9.78
CA LEU A 120 -1.45 -5.66 -9.94
C LEU A 120 -0.38 -5.69 -11.03
N LYS A 121 0.66 -6.47 -10.84
CA LYS A 121 1.71 -6.69 -11.84
C LYS A 121 1.65 -8.13 -12.31
N ASN A 122 1.70 -8.37 -13.62
CA ASN A 122 1.77 -9.72 -14.15
C ASN A 122 3.23 -10.15 -14.38
N VAL A 123 3.43 -11.40 -14.74
CA VAL A 123 4.78 -11.97 -15.00
C VAL A 123 5.45 -11.37 -16.24
N ASP A 124 4.71 -10.70 -17.11
CA ASP A 124 5.22 -9.97 -18.27
C ASP A 124 5.63 -8.52 -17.93
N GLY A 125 5.46 -8.12 -16.66
CA GLY A 125 5.82 -6.79 -16.18
C GLY A 125 4.80 -5.70 -16.48
N GLU A 126 3.60 -6.07 -16.92
CA GLU A 126 2.49 -5.15 -17.19
C GLU A 126 1.71 -4.85 -15.90
N PHE A 127 1.17 -3.64 -15.81
CA PHE A 127 0.46 -3.16 -14.64
C PHE A 127 -1.01 -2.91 -14.93
N TYR A 128 -1.88 -3.33 -14.00
CA TYR A 128 -3.32 -3.20 -14.09
C TYR A 128 -3.92 -2.79 -12.75
N THR A 129 -4.97 -1.98 -12.77
CA THR A 129 -5.88 -1.93 -11.62
C THR A 129 -6.65 -3.24 -11.51
N LEU A 130 -7.30 -3.48 -10.36
CA LEU A 130 -8.10 -4.69 -10.18
C LEU A 130 -9.20 -4.82 -11.24
N ASP A 131 -9.88 -3.72 -11.56
CA ASP A 131 -10.95 -3.72 -12.56
C ASP A 131 -10.45 -3.93 -13.98
N GLU A 132 -9.32 -3.31 -14.35
CA GLU A 132 -8.67 -3.56 -15.64
C GLU A 132 -8.24 -5.03 -15.78
N TYR A 133 -7.69 -5.61 -14.71
CA TYR A 133 -7.27 -6.99 -14.73
C TYR A 133 -8.47 -7.96 -14.83
N ARG A 134 -9.56 -7.67 -14.11
CA ARG A 134 -10.82 -8.41 -14.24
C ARG A 134 -11.31 -8.47 -15.67
N GLU A 135 -11.41 -7.34 -16.34
CA GLU A 135 -11.86 -7.29 -17.74
C GLU A 135 -10.88 -8.02 -18.67
N LYS A 136 -9.57 -7.90 -18.46
CA LYS A 136 -8.55 -8.60 -19.25
C LYS A 136 -8.72 -10.11 -19.21
N VAL A 137 -8.90 -10.69 -18.02
CA VAL A 137 -8.88 -12.16 -17.86
C VAL A 137 -10.26 -12.81 -17.93
N LYS A 138 -11.33 -12.04 -17.96
CA LYS A 138 -12.71 -12.49 -17.90
C LYS A 138 -13.06 -13.53 -18.97
N ALA A 139 -12.56 -13.36 -20.18
CA ALA A 139 -12.87 -14.26 -21.31
C ALA A 139 -12.16 -15.62 -21.20
N THR A 140 -11.00 -15.69 -20.52
CA THR A 140 -10.14 -16.88 -20.49
C THR A 140 -10.06 -17.54 -19.12
N GLN A 141 -10.35 -16.81 -18.05
CA GLN A 141 -10.16 -17.27 -16.67
C GLN A 141 -11.46 -17.23 -15.86
N THR A 142 -12.60 -17.41 -16.51
CA THR A 142 -13.88 -17.65 -15.84
C THR A 142 -14.15 -19.14 -15.80
N ASP A 143 -14.42 -19.68 -14.61
CA ASP A 143 -14.73 -21.10 -14.42
C ASP A 143 -16.18 -21.43 -14.86
N LYS A 144 -16.53 -22.72 -14.80
CA LYS A 144 -17.87 -23.21 -15.15
C LYS A 144 -18.99 -22.66 -14.24
N ASP A 145 -18.65 -22.23 -13.03
CA ASP A 145 -19.56 -21.66 -12.05
C ASP A 145 -19.62 -20.11 -12.14
N GLN A 146 -19.08 -19.54 -13.20
CA GLN A 146 -19.01 -18.12 -13.48
C GLN A 146 -18.13 -17.32 -12.51
N ASN A 147 -17.23 -17.99 -11.76
CA ASN A 147 -16.27 -17.32 -10.92
C ASN A 147 -15.02 -16.97 -11.69
N LEU A 148 -14.50 -15.77 -11.45
CA LEU A 148 -13.24 -15.34 -12.02
C LEU A 148 -12.08 -15.95 -11.25
N VAL A 149 -11.16 -16.62 -11.95
CA VAL A 149 -9.99 -17.28 -11.37
C VAL A 149 -8.74 -16.45 -11.62
N TYR A 150 -8.10 -16.01 -10.55
CA TYR A 150 -6.80 -15.35 -10.61
C TYR A 150 -5.68 -16.38 -10.48
N VAL A 151 -4.86 -16.48 -11.53
CA VAL A 151 -3.65 -17.31 -11.53
C VAL A 151 -2.48 -16.45 -11.13
N TYR A 152 -1.64 -16.92 -10.21
CA TYR A 152 -0.49 -16.15 -9.77
C TYR A 152 0.75 -17.03 -9.54
N ALA A 153 1.92 -16.39 -9.62
CA ALA A 153 3.21 -16.94 -9.24
C ALA A 153 3.83 -16.06 -8.14
N SER A 154 4.46 -16.70 -7.16
CA SER A 154 5.22 -16.00 -6.10
C SER A 154 6.69 -15.81 -6.45
N ASP A 155 7.23 -16.64 -7.34
CA ASP A 155 8.61 -16.60 -7.83
C ASP A 155 8.63 -17.01 -9.30
N ALA A 156 8.78 -16.02 -10.17
CA ALA A 156 8.74 -16.25 -11.62
C ALA A 156 9.85 -17.20 -12.10
N GLY A 157 11.03 -17.16 -11.47
CA GLY A 157 12.15 -18.01 -11.86
C GLY A 157 11.95 -19.47 -11.48
N LYS A 158 11.50 -19.72 -10.25
CA LYS A 158 11.27 -21.10 -9.77
C LYS A 158 10.00 -21.73 -10.36
N GLN A 159 9.04 -20.92 -10.79
CA GLN A 159 7.74 -21.37 -11.27
C GLN A 159 7.60 -21.24 -12.81
N ASP A 160 8.70 -21.02 -13.54
CA ASP A 160 8.66 -20.77 -14.99
C ASP A 160 7.88 -21.84 -15.77
N SER A 161 8.12 -23.13 -15.49
CA SER A 161 7.42 -24.23 -16.18
C SER A 161 5.89 -24.17 -15.98
N PHE A 162 5.42 -23.79 -14.80
CA PHE A 162 4.00 -23.64 -14.51
C PHE A 162 3.43 -22.39 -15.18
N ILE A 163 4.21 -21.29 -15.19
CA ILE A 163 3.84 -20.06 -15.89
C ILE A 163 3.67 -20.32 -17.38
N GLN A 164 4.63 -21.04 -18.01
CA GLN A 164 4.51 -21.40 -19.44
C GLN A 164 3.31 -22.29 -19.70
N ALA A 165 3.03 -23.26 -18.84
CA ALA A 165 1.84 -24.11 -18.97
C ALA A 165 0.54 -23.32 -18.86
N ALA A 166 0.46 -22.32 -17.99
CA ALA A 166 -0.68 -21.43 -17.87
C ALA A 166 -0.84 -20.54 -19.14
N LYS A 167 0.27 -19.95 -19.62
CA LYS A 167 0.28 -19.12 -20.84
C LYS A 167 -0.14 -19.91 -22.07
N ASN A 168 0.26 -21.17 -22.19
CA ASN A 168 -0.17 -22.06 -23.28
C ASN A 168 -1.70 -22.29 -23.28
N LYS A 169 -2.36 -22.09 -22.14
CA LYS A 169 -3.83 -22.10 -22.02
C LYS A 169 -4.45 -20.72 -22.14
N LEU A 170 -3.68 -19.72 -22.56
CA LEU A 170 -4.09 -18.32 -22.68
C LEU A 170 -4.47 -17.67 -21.33
N TYR A 171 -3.92 -18.18 -20.22
CA TYR A 171 -4.09 -17.55 -18.94
C TYR A 171 -3.04 -16.47 -18.71
N ASP A 172 -3.46 -15.35 -18.18
CA ASP A 172 -2.55 -14.33 -17.63
C ASP A 172 -2.16 -14.71 -16.20
N VAL A 173 -0.91 -14.47 -15.83
CA VAL A 173 -0.38 -14.85 -14.51
C VAL A 173 0.10 -13.62 -13.78
N LEU A 174 -0.46 -13.35 -12.62
CA LEU A 174 0.00 -12.29 -11.73
C LEU A 174 1.32 -12.67 -11.05
N LEU A 175 2.15 -11.68 -10.80
CA LEU A 175 3.32 -11.83 -9.93
C LEU A 175 3.00 -11.26 -8.55
N LEU A 176 2.90 -12.15 -7.57
CA LEU A 176 2.66 -11.80 -6.16
C LEU A 176 3.87 -12.24 -5.33
N ASP A 177 4.95 -11.46 -5.43
CA ASP A 177 6.26 -11.71 -4.84
C ASP A 177 6.38 -11.30 -3.36
N GLY A 178 5.30 -10.84 -2.77
CA GLY A 178 5.23 -10.39 -1.37
C GLY A 178 4.51 -11.36 -0.45
N VAL A 179 4.56 -11.06 0.84
CA VAL A 179 3.92 -11.82 1.93
C VAL A 179 2.39 -11.56 1.98
N LEU A 180 1.77 -11.35 0.86
CA LEU A 180 0.32 -11.14 0.78
C LEU A 180 -0.29 -12.07 -0.24
#